data_6b9a96bc2c83860884f944150294306c
#
_entry.id   6b9a96bc2c83860884f944150294306c
#
_cell.length_a   1.000
_cell.length_b   1.000
_cell.length_c   1.000
_cell.angle_alpha   90.00
_cell.angle_beta   90.00
_cell.angle_gamma   90.00
#
_symmetry.space_group_name_H-M   'P 1'
#
loop_
_entity.id
_entity.type
_entity.pdbx_description
1 polymer ?
#
loop_
_entity_poly.entity_id
_entity_poly.type
_entity_poly.pdbx_seq_one_letter_code
_entity_poly.pdbx_strand_id
1 'polypeptide(L)'
;XISSCKDVPRQGGLLLVCAEELDEGQRDIAHFSVRGVALNSGGSFLRKCVLNPNTFLEFYRLLCDGSRQMIYRTELARNTKNPEWKPFELRVNQLCKGDKGSDFLIECYDQREATGNHHLIGSTQTSLNALTSHQQNQLELIKTKKNKGVPIKVPKGILHFMDVQIRKEFTFLDFIASGLQLEFAVAVDLTASNGEISKSSSLHYVNSQYLNQYECAICAVLEICEHYNHSKLFETVGFGAKIPPAFTVSHMFPLRLNNFERSVEGIQGVLDAYRYAIVNTQLYGPTNFAPTIREFVHKCQQFPRDGTKYQVCPNFFS
;
A
#
# COMPACT_ATOMS: atom_id res chain seq x y z
N UNK A 1 8.69 -21.41 -16.18
CA UNK A 1 8.42 -21.50 -16.58
C UNK A 1 7.53 -21.19 -16.79
N ILE A 2 7.50 -20.42 -17.21
CA ILE A 2 6.26 -19.85 -17.68
C ILE A 2 5.78 -20.67 -18.87
N SER A 3 4.72 -21.40 -18.66
CA SER A 3 4.12 -22.15 -19.77
C SER A 3 3.56 -21.16 -20.81
N SER A 4 3.87 -21.37 -22.08
CA SER A 4 3.33 -20.55 -23.18
C SER A 4 1.80 -20.68 -23.21
N CYS A 5 1.11 -19.60 -22.92
CA CYS A 5 -0.35 -19.54 -23.05
C CYS A 5 -0.68 -19.36 -24.55
N LYS A 6 -1.20 -20.41 -25.19
CA LYS A 6 -1.47 -20.40 -26.65
C LYS A 6 -2.81 -19.80 -27.04
N ASP A 7 -3.65 -19.41 -26.09
CA ASP A 7 -5.00 -18.90 -26.41
C ASP A 7 -5.26 -17.56 -25.72
N VAL A 8 -4.70 -16.50 -26.29
CA VAL A 8 -5.05 -15.12 -25.90
C VAL A 8 -6.15 -14.63 -26.86
N PRO A 9 -7.33 -14.25 -26.35
CA PRO A 9 -8.37 -13.64 -27.20
C PRO A 9 -7.84 -12.38 -27.87
N ARG A 10 -8.19 -12.19 -29.13
CA ARG A 10 -7.70 -11.07 -29.97
C ARG A 10 -8.11 -9.67 -29.52
N GLN A 11 -8.82 -9.51 -28.38
CA GLN A 11 -9.32 -8.22 -27.89
C GLN A 11 -9.01 -7.99 -26.40
N GLY A 12 -8.08 -8.70 -25.82
CA GLY A 12 -7.69 -8.50 -24.41
C GLY A 12 -6.34 -7.81 -24.28
N GLY A 13 -6.19 -6.99 -23.26
CA GLY A 13 -4.88 -6.46 -22.88
C GLY A 13 -4.00 -7.56 -22.29
N LEU A 14 -2.69 -7.41 -22.42
CA LEU A 14 -1.72 -8.31 -21.78
C LEU A 14 -1.34 -7.76 -20.41
N LEU A 15 -1.52 -8.56 -19.38
CA LEU A 15 -1.04 -8.24 -18.04
C LEU A 15 0.23 -9.05 -17.78
N LEU A 16 1.36 -8.38 -17.66
CA LEU A 16 2.61 -9.01 -17.26
C LEU A 16 2.75 -8.90 -15.75
N VAL A 17 2.75 -10.05 -15.07
CA VAL A 17 2.94 -10.10 -13.62
C VAL A 17 4.33 -10.68 -13.35
N CYS A 18 5.14 -9.95 -12.60
CA CYS A 18 6.46 -10.38 -12.16
C CYS A 18 6.46 -10.45 -10.64
N ALA A 19 6.81 -11.60 -10.09
CA ALA A 19 7.00 -11.77 -8.65
C ALA A 19 8.50 -11.89 -8.38
N GLU A 20 9.02 -11.03 -7.53
CA GLU A 20 10.41 -11.09 -7.06
C GLU A 20 10.41 -11.29 -5.55
N GLU A 21 11.22 -12.23 -5.08
CA GLU A 21 11.49 -12.39 -3.67
C GLU A 21 12.31 -11.20 -3.18
N LEU A 22 11.80 -10.50 -2.16
CA LEU A 22 12.52 -9.36 -1.58
C LEU A 22 13.48 -9.88 -0.51
N ASP A 23 14.75 -9.60 -0.70
CA ASP A 23 15.75 -9.81 0.34
C ASP A 23 15.45 -8.88 1.52
N GLU A 24 15.28 -9.43 2.71
CA GLU A 24 14.96 -8.68 3.93
C GLU A 24 15.98 -7.57 4.25
N GLY A 25 17.21 -7.69 3.75
CA GLY A 25 18.24 -6.68 3.95
C GLY A 25 18.13 -5.44 3.07
N GLN A 26 17.32 -5.47 2.00
CA GLN A 26 17.32 -4.42 0.98
C GLN A 26 15.99 -3.67 0.90
N ARG A 27 15.68 -2.92 1.97
CA ARG A 27 14.41 -2.19 2.12
C ARG A 27 14.54 -0.69 1.86
N ASP A 28 15.55 -0.29 1.09
CA ASP A 28 15.75 1.11 0.77
C ASP A 28 14.81 1.55 -0.34
N ILE A 29 14.19 2.72 -0.15
CA ILE A 29 13.34 3.40 -1.14
C ILE A 29 14.05 4.69 -1.53
N ALA A 30 14.20 4.91 -2.83
CA ALA A 30 14.70 6.16 -3.39
C ALA A 30 13.53 7.04 -3.80
N HIS A 31 13.46 8.24 -3.23
CA HIS A 31 12.51 9.30 -3.58
C HIS A 31 13.13 10.19 -4.64
N PHE A 32 12.36 10.57 -5.65
CA PHE A 32 12.83 11.39 -6.77
C PHE A 32 11.88 12.57 -6.98
N SER A 33 12.47 13.77 -7.12
CA SER A 33 11.80 14.94 -7.67
C SER A 33 12.60 15.41 -8.88
N VAL A 34 11.99 15.40 -10.06
CA VAL A 34 12.70 15.58 -11.35
C VAL A 34 11.94 16.57 -12.22
N ARG A 35 12.67 17.46 -12.89
CA ARG A 35 12.12 18.31 -13.96
C ARG A 35 13.00 18.23 -15.21
N GLY A 36 12.38 18.47 -16.36
CA GLY A 36 13.10 18.62 -17.62
C GLY A 36 13.39 20.09 -17.91
N VAL A 37 14.50 20.36 -18.58
CA VAL A 37 14.87 21.72 -18.98
C VAL A 37 15.22 21.71 -20.46
N ALA A 38 14.55 22.57 -21.23
CA ALA A 38 14.78 22.79 -22.67
C ALA A 38 14.69 21.51 -23.50
N LEU A 39 13.73 20.63 -23.19
CA LEU A 39 13.55 19.36 -23.91
C LEU A 39 13.19 19.61 -25.38
N ASN A 40 13.94 18.97 -26.27
CA ASN A 40 13.80 19.16 -27.72
C ASN A 40 13.57 17.82 -28.43
N SER A 41 12.32 17.52 -28.75
CA SER A 41 11.97 16.26 -29.41
C SER A 41 12.40 16.18 -30.87
N GLY A 42 12.84 17.30 -31.46
CA GLY A 42 13.16 17.35 -32.87
C GLY A 42 11.92 17.31 -33.77
N GLY A 43 12.14 17.19 -35.07
CA GLY A 43 11.07 17.16 -36.05
C GLY A 43 11.26 18.21 -37.13
N SER A 44 10.26 18.42 -38.00
CA SER A 44 10.29 19.44 -39.05
C SER A 44 10.37 20.85 -38.45
N PHE A 45 10.78 21.80 -39.23
CA PHE A 45 10.92 23.19 -38.81
C PHE A 45 9.61 23.76 -38.22
N LEU A 46 8.48 23.46 -38.86
CA LEU A 46 7.17 23.87 -38.38
C LEU A 46 6.85 23.31 -36.97
N ARG A 47 7.20 22.04 -36.73
CA ARG A 47 6.94 21.38 -35.43
C ARG A 47 7.82 21.95 -34.30
N LYS A 48 9.06 22.32 -34.61
CA LYS A 48 9.97 22.93 -33.65
C LYS A 48 9.50 24.30 -33.16
N CYS A 49 8.84 25.05 -34.04
CA CYS A 49 8.41 26.43 -33.78
C CYS A 49 7.04 26.52 -33.10
N VAL A 50 6.16 25.55 -33.33
CA VAL A 50 4.74 25.68 -32.99
C VAL A 50 4.29 24.74 -31.84
N LEU A 51 4.90 23.55 -31.71
CA LEU A 51 4.41 22.53 -30.77
C LEU A 51 5.47 22.14 -29.73
N ASN A 52 5.10 22.28 -28.48
CA ASN A 52 5.90 21.72 -27.40
C ASN A 52 5.65 20.22 -27.26
N PRO A 53 6.63 19.45 -26.76
CA PRO A 53 6.45 18.00 -26.61
C PRO A 53 5.52 17.65 -25.46
N ASN A 54 4.94 16.44 -25.55
CA ASN A 54 4.21 15.79 -24.47
C ASN A 54 5.13 14.70 -23.91
N THR A 55 5.75 14.90 -22.74
CA THR A 55 6.88 14.09 -22.31
C THR A 55 6.57 13.22 -21.09
N PHE A 56 7.21 12.06 -21.07
CA PHE A 56 7.30 11.19 -19.89
C PHE A 56 8.69 10.57 -19.84
N LEU A 57 9.07 10.12 -18.65
CA LEU A 57 10.33 9.41 -18.40
C LEU A 57 10.06 7.94 -18.19
N GLU A 58 10.98 7.10 -18.64
CA GLU A 58 11.04 5.68 -18.30
C GLU A 58 12.38 5.38 -17.63
N PHE A 59 12.33 4.66 -16.53
CA PHE A 59 13.47 4.21 -15.75
C PHE A 59 13.66 2.73 -16.00
N TYR A 60 14.90 2.34 -16.33
CA TYR A 60 15.23 0.96 -16.67
C TYR A 60 16.39 0.46 -15.82
N ARG A 61 16.23 -0.72 -15.24
CA ARG A 61 17.35 -1.49 -14.70
C ARG A 61 18.13 -2.12 -15.85
N LEU A 62 19.45 -2.02 -15.80
CA LEU A 62 20.34 -2.67 -16.76
C LEU A 62 20.65 -4.07 -16.25
N LEU A 63 20.51 -5.07 -17.13
CA LEU A 63 20.76 -6.46 -16.80
C LEU A 63 22.15 -6.91 -17.29
N CYS A 64 22.67 -7.98 -16.68
CA CYS A 64 24.04 -8.47 -16.97
C CYS A 64 24.21 -8.95 -18.42
N ASP A 65 23.12 -9.36 -19.07
CA ASP A 65 23.13 -9.78 -20.47
C ASP A 65 23.05 -8.61 -21.47
N GLY A 66 23.08 -7.38 -20.97
CA GLY A 66 22.95 -6.16 -21.78
C GLY A 66 21.51 -5.77 -22.11
N SER A 67 20.54 -6.54 -21.71
CA SER A 67 19.14 -6.17 -21.86
C SER A 67 18.73 -5.17 -20.77
N ARG A 68 17.50 -4.63 -20.88
CA ARG A 68 17.00 -3.65 -19.93
C ARG A 68 15.58 -4.00 -19.53
N GLN A 69 15.24 -3.77 -18.29
CA GLN A 69 13.91 -4.00 -17.73
C GLN A 69 13.33 -2.66 -17.29
N MET A 70 12.14 -2.32 -17.81
CA MET A 70 11.45 -1.11 -17.39
C MET A 70 10.92 -1.30 -15.95
N ILE A 71 11.28 -0.35 -15.08
CA ILE A 71 10.90 -0.36 -13.68
C ILE A 71 9.77 0.64 -13.42
N TYR A 72 9.83 1.80 -14.09
CA TYR A 72 8.87 2.86 -13.80
C TYR A 72 8.68 3.78 -15.01
N ARG A 73 7.49 4.32 -15.14
CA ARG A 73 7.16 5.38 -16.11
C ARG A 73 6.40 6.49 -15.38
N THR A 74 6.85 7.73 -15.57
CA THR A 74 6.16 8.90 -15.00
C THR A 74 4.84 9.16 -15.72
N GLU A 75 4.03 10.02 -15.14
CA GLU A 75 2.86 10.57 -15.83
C GLU A 75 3.28 11.45 -17.02
N LEU A 76 2.32 11.75 -17.89
CA LEU A 76 2.53 12.53 -19.10
C LEU A 76 2.44 14.04 -18.81
N ALA A 77 3.56 14.74 -18.94
CA ALA A 77 3.59 16.20 -18.89
C ALA A 77 3.31 16.75 -20.29
N ARG A 78 2.26 17.54 -20.42
CA ARG A 78 1.74 17.95 -21.73
C ARG A 78 2.20 19.34 -22.12
N ASN A 79 2.50 19.52 -23.42
CA ASN A 79 2.68 20.81 -24.11
C ASN A 79 3.74 21.69 -23.42
N THR A 80 4.89 21.12 -23.03
CA THR A 80 5.95 21.90 -22.37
C THR A 80 7.33 21.36 -22.70
N LYS A 81 8.29 22.29 -22.88
CA LYS A 81 9.73 21.98 -23.00
C LYS A 81 10.40 21.88 -21.62
N ASN A 82 9.72 22.31 -20.58
CA ASN A 82 10.23 22.31 -19.20
C ASN A 82 9.23 21.59 -18.28
N PRO A 83 9.03 20.28 -18.47
CA PRO A 83 8.10 19.52 -17.64
C PRO A 83 8.60 19.40 -16.21
N GLU A 84 7.68 19.37 -15.28
CA GLU A 84 7.94 18.99 -13.89
C GLU A 84 7.01 17.79 -13.61
N TRP A 85 7.62 16.64 -13.33
CA TRP A 85 6.87 15.42 -13.04
C TRP A 85 6.60 15.31 -11.54
N LYS A 86 5.49 14.69 -11.17
CA LYS A 86 5.16 14.46 -9.76
C LYS A 86 6.26 13.66 -9.08
N PRO A 87 6.61 13.99 -7.84
CA PRO A 87 7.57 13.17 -7.10
C PRO A 87 7.09 11.71 -7.00
N PHE A 88 8.02 10.78 -7.07
CA PHE A 88 7.74 9.35 -7.05
C PHE A 88 8.82 8.59 -6.28
N GLU A 89 8.52 7.35 -5.95
CA GLU A 89 9.40 6.50 -5.16
C GLU A 89 9.65 5.17 -5.89
N LEU A 90 10.89 4.69 -5.83
CA LEU A 90 11.29 3.39 -6.39
C LEU A 90 12.07 2.60 -5.34
N ARG A 91 11.82 1.31 -5.24
CA ARG A 91 12.63 0.42 -4.41
C ARG A 91 14.04 0.33 -5.00
N VAL A 92 15.06 0.54 -4.18
CA VAL A 92 16.46 0.49 -4.61
C VAL A 92 16.79 -0.89 -5.18
N ASN A 93 16.23 -1.94 -4.59
CA ASN A 93 16.42 -3.30 -5.09
C ASN A 93 15.86 -3.47 -6.51
N GLN A 94 14.68 -2.91 -6.81
CA GLN A 94 14.09 -2.99 -8.16
C GLN A 94 14.90 -2.21 -9.18
N LEU A 95 15.42 -1.03 -8.80
CA LEU A 95 16.12 -0.14 -9.71
C LEU A 95 17.55 -0.63 -10.03
N CYS A 96 18.29 -1.09 -9.02
CA CYS A 96 19.72 -1.41 -9.16
C CYS A 96 20.18 -2.62 -8.30
N LYS A 97 19.26 -3.54 -7.98
CA LYS A 97 19.54 -4.76 -7.18
C LYS A 97 20.20 -4.45 -5.82
N GLY A 98 19.88 -3.29 -5.24
CA GLY A 98 20.45 -2.88 -3.95
C GLY A 98 21.81 -2.19 -4.03
N ASP A 99 22.53 -2.30 -5.15
CA ASP A 99 23.83 -1.63 -5.33
C ASP A 99 23.62 -0.20 -5.85
N LYS A 100 23.71 0.76 -4.95
CA LYS A 100 23.52 2.19 -5.24
C LYS A 100 24.56 2.76 -6.20
N GLY A 101 25.67 2.04 -6.42
CA GLY A 101 26.70 2.40 -7.39
C GLY A 101 26.42 1.90 -8.81
N SER A 102 25.52 0.93 -8.96
CA SER A 102 25.15 0.40 -10.26
C SER A 102 24.35 1.42 -11.07
N ASP A 103 24.71 1.54 -12.35
CA ASP A 103 24.02 2.45 -13.27
C ASP A 103 22.63 1.93 -13.66
N PHE A 104 21.71 2.86 -13.80
CA PHE A 104 20.40 2.64 -14.42
C PHE A 104 20.20 3.63 -15.57
N LEU A 105 19.32 3.26 -16.49
CA LEU A 105 19.06 4.05 -17.70
C LEU A 105 17.77 4.84 -17.54
N ILE A 106 17.80 6.10 -17.94
CA ILE A 106 16.60 6.97 -18.01
C ILE A 106 16.40 7.38 -19.45
N GLU A 107 15.21 7.16 -19.98
CA GLU A 107 14.83 7.58 -21.32
C GLU A 107 13.68 8.58 -21.24
N CYS A 108 13.79 9.65 -22.01
CA CYS A 108 12.74 10.67 -22.13
C CYS A 108 12.06 10.51 -23.49
N TYR A 109 10.74 10.41 -23.48
CA TYR A 109 9.93 10.23 -24.69
C TYR A 109 8.95 11.38 -24.92
N ASP A 110 8.66 11.63 -26.19
CA ASP A 110 7.59 12.52 -26.66
C ASP A 110 6.44 11.64 -27.17
N GLN A 111 5.29 11.69 -26.52
CA GLN A 111 4.08 10.99 -26.97
C GLN A 111 3.40 11.78 -28.06
N ARG A 112 3.54 11.33 -29.31
CA ARG A 112 3.01 12.03 -30.49
C ARG A 112 1.61 11.59 -30.91
N GLU A 113 1.25 10.35 -30.57
CA GLU A 113 -0.03 9.74 -30.94
C GLU A 113 -0.63 9.00 -29.75
N ALA A 114 -1.93 8.94 -29.70
CA ALA A 114 -2.64 8.19 -28.65
C ALA A 114 -2.41 6.67 -28.75
N THR A 115 -2.00 6.20 -29.92
CA THR A 115 -1.87 4.77 -30.25
C THR A 115 -0.53 4.13 -29.83
N GLY A 116 0.31 4.86 -29.10
CA GLY A 116 1.48 4.26 -28.46
C GLY A 116 2.81 4.41 -29.20
N ASN A 117 2.86 5.10 -30.34
CA ASN A 117 4.12 5.41 -31.02
C ASN A 117 4.82 6.57 -30.32
N HIS A 118 5.73 6.24 -29.39
CA HIS A 118 6.49 7.23 -28.64
C HIS A 118 7.82 7.53 -29.35
N HIS A 119 8.18 8.79 -29.39
CA HIS A 119 9.43 9.24 -30.03
C HIS A 119 10.48 9.50 -28.94
N LEU A 120 11.57 8.73 -28.96
CA LEU A 120 12.68 8.93 -28.02
C LEU A 120 13.30 10.31 -28.25
N ILE A 121 13.25 11.17 -27.25
CA ILE A 121 13.96 12.46 -27.22
C ILE A 121 15.45 12.20 -27.00
N GLY A 122 15.79 11.52 -25.90
CA GLY A 122 17.16 11.17 -25.55
C GLY A 122 17.21 10.29 -24.31
N SER A 123 18.40 9.84 -23.98
CA SER A 123 18.64 8.97 -22.81
C SER A 123 19.86 9.43 -22.04
N THR A 124 19.93 9.01 -20.78
CA THR A 124 21.07 9.24 -19.90
C THR A 124 21.22 8.05 -18.94
N GLN A 125 22.41 7.81 -18.46
CA GLN A 125 22.69 6.79 -17.44
C GLN A 125 23.28 7.47 -16.21
N THR A 126 22.93 6.96 -15.05
CA THR A 126 23.42 7.48 -13.76
C THR A 126 23.23 6.40 -12.68
N SER A 127 23.82 6.64 -11.51
CA SER A 127 23.63 5.79 -10.34
C SER A 127 23.02 6.59 -9.18
N LEU A 128 22.46 5.88 -8.20
CA LEU A 128 21.91 6.54 -7.00
C LEU A 128 23.01 7.29 -6.24
N ASN A 129 24.23 6.73 -6.16
CA ASN A 129 25.35 7.40 -5.50
C ASN A 129 25.70 8.74 -6.16
N ALA A 130 25.67 8.80 -7.49
CA ALA A 130 25.95 10.03 -8.23
C ALA A 130 24.90 11.11 -7.96
N LEU A 131 23.62 10.71 -7.90
CA LEU A 131 22.50 11.63 -7.68
C LEU A 131 22.46 12.14 -6.23
N THR A 132 22.71 11.26 -5.24
CA THR A 132 22.61 11.62 -3.82
C THR A 132 23.83 12.41 -3.33
N SER A 133 24.98 12.30 -4.01
CA SER A 133 26.19 13.07 -3.65
C SER A 133 26.07 14.55 -4.02
N HIS A 134 24.98 14.97 -4.66
CA HIS A 134 24.77 16.33 -5.19
C HIS A 134 25.81 16.79 -6.20
N GLN A 135 26.73 15.91 -6.60
CA GLN A 135 27.75 16.22 -7.60
C GLN A 135 27.17 16.21 -9.02
N GLN A 136 26.08 15.49 -9.23
CA GLN A 136 25.48 15.30 -10.55
C GLN A 136 23.95 15.43 -10.52
N ASN A 137 23.45 16.58 -10.11
CA ASN A 137 21.99 16.81 -10.10
C ASN A 137 21.43 17.23 -11.46
N GLN A 138 22.27 17.43 -12.48
CA GLN A 138 21.85 17.75 -13.83
C GLN A 138 22.45 16.73 -14.81
N LEU A 139 21.59 16.05 -15.56
CA LEU A 139 21.97 15.01 -16.50
C LEU A 139 21.54 15.40 -17.91
N GLU A 140 22.51 15.43 -18.83
CA GLU A 140 22.24 15.71 -20.22
C GLU A 140 21.54 14.53 -20.90
N LEU A 141 20.41 14.78 -21.55
CA LEU A 141 19.74 13.77 -22.39
C LEU A 141 20.42 13.76 -23.75
N ILE A 142 20.92 12.61 -24.16
CA ILE A 142 21.69 12.44 -25.40
C ILE A 142 20.94 11.52 -26.34
N LYS A 143 20.85 11.90 -27.60
CA LYS A 143 20.36 11.05 -28.67
C LYS A 143 21.47 10.77 -29.66
N THR A 144 21.79 9.50 -29.86
CA THR A 144 22.77 9.10 -30.87
C THR A 144 22.09 9.07 -32.23
N LYS A 145 22.66 9.78 -33.20
CA LYS A 145 22.24 9.78 -34.62
C LYS A 145 23.39 9.29 -35.47
N LYS A 146 23.09 8.66 -36.60
CA LYS A 146 24.09 8.32 -37.61
C LYS A 146 24.17 9.44 -38.62
N ASN A 147 25.35 9.98 -38.86
CA ASN A 147 25.61 10.94 -39.93
C ASN A 147 26.73 10.37 -40.81
N LYS A 148 26.37 10.05 -42.05
CA LYS A 148 27.26 9.38 -43.02
C LYS A 148 27.92 8.11 -42.41
N GLY A 149 27.10 7.34 -41.63
CA GLY A 149 27.57 6.10 -41.00
C GLY A 149 28.28 6.28 -39.64
N VAL A 150 28.66 7.50 -39.27
CA VAL A 150 29.35 7.78 -37.99
C VAL A 150 28.32 8.15 -36.90
N PRO A 151 28.40 7.53 -35.72
CA PRO A 151 27.51 7.92 -34.60
C PRO A 151 27.91 9.29 -34.03
N ILE A 152 26.92 10.18 -33.96
CA ILE A 152 27.11 11.53 -33.38
C ILE A 152 26.16 11.65 -32.19
N LYS A 153 26.64 12.09 -31.05
CA LYS A 153 25.87 12.39 -29.84
C LYS A 153 25.28 13.80 -29.95
N VAL A 154 23.97 13.92 -29.81
CA VAL A 154 23.27 15.20 -29.94
C VAL A 154 22.52 15.47 -28.63
N PRO A 155 22.86 16.53 -27.91
CA PRO A 155 22.13 16.93 -26.69
C PRO A 155 20.67 17.28 -27.02
N LYS A 156 19.75 16.92 -26.12
CA LYS A 156 18.30 17.05 -26.32
C LYS A 156 17.59 17.74 -25.16
N GLY A 157 18.32 18.26 -24.20
CA GLY A 157 17.83 18.89 -22.98
C GLY A 157 18.51 18.28 -21.77
N ILE A 158 18.07 18.72 -20.62
CA ILE A 158 18.66 18.34 -19.33
C ILE A 158 17.54 17.81 -18.43
N LEU A 159 17.83 16.75 -17.71
CA LEU A 159 17.03 16.35 -16.54
C LEU A 159 17.68 16.95 -15.30
N HIS A 160 16.92 17.69 -14.53
CA HIS A 160 17.35 18.28 -13.28
C HIS A 160 16.68 17.54 -12.12
N PHE A 161 17.46 16.85 -11.32
CA PHE A 161 17.02 16.16 -10.11
C PHE A 161 17.03 17.18 -8.98
N MET A 162 15.83 17.66 -8.60
CA MET A 162 15.66 18.69 -7.58
C MET A 162 15.86 18.11 -6.18
N ASP A 163 15.44 16.86 -6.00
CA ASP A 163 15.62 16.14 -4.75
C ASP A 163 15.75 14.64 -5.02
N VAL A 164 16.76 14.03 -4.41
CA VAL A 164 16.91 12.56 -4.40
C VAL A 164 17.31 12.15 -2.99
N GLN A 165 16.42 11.40 -2.32
CA GLN A 165 16.66 10.94 -0.96
C GLN A 165 16.47 9.42 -0.91
N ILE A 166 17.31 8.76 -0.13
CA ILE A 166 17.15 7.32 0.13
C ILE A 166 16.74 7.16 1.59
N ARG A 167 15.63 6.47 1.81
CA ARG A 167 15.15 6.16 3.15
C ARG A 167 14.91 4.65 3.29
N LYS A 168 15.07 4.16 4.49
CA LYS A 168 14.78 2.76 4.79
C LYS A 168 13.26 2.60 5.00
N GLU A 169 12.66 1.59 4.37
CA GLU A 169 11.29 1.21 4.63
C GLU A 169 11.26 0.28 5.84
N PHE A 170 10.58 0.71 6.89
CA PHE A 170 10.40 -0.12 8.07
C PHE A 170 9.16 -0.99 7.91
N THR A 171 9.29 -2.25 8.27
CA THR A 171 8.17 -3.20 8.28
C THR A 171 7.44 -3.15 9.61
N PHE A 172 6.27 -3.75 9.66
CA PHE A 172 5.52 -3.92 10.90
C PHE A 172 6.36 -4.67 11.96
N LEU A 173 7.15 -5.67 11.52
CA LEU A 173 8.02 -6.41 12.43
C LEU A 173 9.13 -5.54 13.02
N ASP A 174 9.67 -4.60 12.25
CA ASP A 174 10.66 -3.65 12.78
C ASP A 174 10.05 -2.81 13.92
N PHE A 175 8.80 -2.38 13.75
CA PHE A 175 8.09 -1.64 14.80
C PHE A 175 7.84 -2.51 16.04
N ILE A 176 7.39 -3.76 15.86
CA ILE A 176 7.21 -4.71 16.96
C ILE A 176 8.55 -4.91 17.71
N ALA A 177 9.64 -5.15 16.96
CA ALA A 177 10.97 -5.36 17.53
C ALA A 177 11.50 -4.11 18.25
N SER A 178 11.07 -2.92 17.83
CA SER A 178 11.46 -1.66 18.49
C SER A 178 10.61 -1.33 19.72
N GLY A 179 9.64 -2.18 20.07
CA GLY A 179 8.82 -2.01 21.28
C GLY A 179 7.44 -1.41 21.05
N LEU A 180 6.95 -1.43 19.81
CA LEU A 180 5.57 -1.00 19.52
C LEU A 180 4.58 -1.80 20.37
N GLN A 181 3.71 -1.10 21.09
CA GLN A 181 2.67 -1.72 21.90
C GLN A 181 1.39 -1.86 21.07
N LEU A 182 0.92 -3.09 20.97
CA LEU A 182 -0.35 -3.38 20.30
C LEU A 182 -1.48 -3.35 21.31
N GLU A 183 -2.48 -2.52 21.07
CA GLU A 183 -3.74 -2.51 21.82
C GLU A 183 -4.79 -3.23 20.99
N PHE A 184 -5.57 -4.10 21.64
CA PHE A 184 -6.52 -4.95 20.95
C PHE A 184 -7.96 -4.61 21.34
N ALA A 185 -8.84 -4.54 20.35
CA ALA A 185 -10.27 -4.40 20.55
C ALA A 185 -11.01 -5.48 19.75
N VAL A 186 -11.99 -6.09 20.37
CA VAL A 186 -12.81 -7.16 19.78
C VAL A 186 -14.20 -6.60 19.51
N ALA A 187 -14.65 -6.63 18.24
CA ALA A 187 -15.97 -6.18 17.85
C ALA A 187 -16.79 -7.39 17.37
N VAL A 188 -17.96 -7.59 17.97
CA VAL A 188 -18.81 -8.76 17.72
C VAL A 188 -20.13 -8.33 17.08
N ASP A 189 -20.47 -9.01 15.99
CA ASP A 189 -21.74 -8.82 15.27
C ASP A 189 -22.86 -9.54 16.02
N LEU A 190 -23.80 -8.78 16.58
CA LEU A 190 -24.98 -9.29 17.29
C LEU A 190 -26.26 -9.02 16.48
N THR A 191 -26.16 -9.11 15.14
CA THR A 191 -27.35 -8.95 14.28
C THR A 191 -28.13 -10.25 14.16
N ALA A 192 -29.42 -10.12 13.90
CA ALA A 192 -30.39 -11.24 13.83
C ALA A 192 -30.08 -12.21 12.68
N SER A 193 -29.31 -11.81 11.66
CA SER A 193 -28.87 -12.70 10.58
C SER A 193 -28.05 -13.88 11.09
N ASN A 194 -27.39 -13.75 12.24
CA ASN A 194 -26.63 -14.82 12.88
C ASN A 194 -27.50 -15.97 13.42
N GLY A 195 -28.82 -15.76 13.47
CA GLY A 195 -29.79 -16.77 13.96
C GLY A 195 -30.10 -16.64 15.44
N GLU A 196 -31.24 -17.23 15.83
CA GLU A 196 -31.73 -17.19 17.21
C GLU A 196 -30.85 -18.08 18.13
N ILE A 197 -30.38 -17.54 19.25
CA ILE A 197 -29.38 -18.17 20.12
C ILE A 197 -29.77 -19.54 20.69
N SER A 198 -31.08 -19.83 20.69
CA SER A 198 -31.64 -21.12 21.15
C SER A 198 -31.57 -22.22 20.09
N LYS A 199 -31.36 -21.86 18.82
CA LYS A 199 -31.37 -22.80 17.70
C LYS A 199 -29.95 -23.26 17.36
N SER A 200 -29.75 -24.55 17.15
CA SER A 200 -28.45 -25.14 16.83
C SER A 200 -27.87 -24.66 15.51
N SER A 201 -28.69 -24.07 14.63
CA SER A 201 -28.23 -23.46 13.38
C SER A 201 -27.68 -22.05 13.56
N SER A 202 -27.85 -21.45 14.75
CA SER A 202 -27.33 -20.11 15.03
C SER A 202 -25.81 -20.12 15.18
N LEU A 203 -25.15 -19.09 14.66
CA LEU A 203 -23.71 -18.89 14.87
C LEU A 203 -23.41 -18.55 16.34
N HIS A 204 -24.41 -18.02 17.07
CA HIS A 204 -24.35 -17.69 18.49
C HIS A 204 -25.02 -18.75 19.37
N TYR A 205 -25.18 -19.99 18.89
CA TYR A 205 -25.91 -21.03 19.64
C TYR A 205 -25.35 -21.19 21.05
N VAL A 206 -26.19 -20.96 22.05
CA VAL A 206 -25.78 -21.08 23.46
C VAL A 206 -25.89 -22.55 23.88
N ASN A 207 -24.75 -23.13 24.23
CA ASN A 207 -24.60 -24.53 24.60
C ASN A 207 -23.63 -24.66 25.77
N SER A 208 -23.92 -25.59 26.69
CA SER A 208 -23.06 -25.88 27.84
C SER A 208 -21.94 -26.89 27.56
N GLN A 209 -21.99 -27.59 26.42
CA GLN A 209 -21.10 -28.70 26.12
C GLN A 209 -19.96 -28.34 25.18
N TYR A 210 -20.15 -27.34 24.30
CA TYR A 210 -19.14 -26.98 23.31
C TYR A 210 -19.27 -25.49 22.95
N LEU A 211 -18.17 -24.94 22.45
CA LEU A 211 -18.10 -23.55 22.02
C LEU A 211 -18.89 -23.36 20.71
N ASN A 212 -19.57 -22.24 20.59
CA ASN A 212 -20.23 -21.88 19.33
C ASN A 212 -19.20 -21.31 18.34
N GLN A 213 -19.64 -21.02 17.11
CA GLN A 213 -18.73 -20.58 16.05
C GLN A 213 -18.03 -19.26 16.38
N TYR A 214 -18.73 -18.32 17.02
CA TYR A 214 -18.11 -17.06 17.45
C TYR A 214 -17.06 -17.29 18.54
N GLU A 215 -17.35 -18.14 19.53
CA GLU A 215 -16.39 -18.48 20.58
C GLU A 215 -15.14 -19.13 20.02
N CYS A 216 -15.33 -20.08 19.07
CA CYS A 216 -14.19 -20.70 18.38
C CYS A 216 -13.34 -19.69 17.64
N ALA A 217 -13.99 -18.76 16.90
CA ALA A 217 -13.28 -17.71 16.16
C ALA A 217 -12.56 -16.74 17.08
N ILE A 218 -13.20 -16.35 18.19
CA ILE A 218 -12.61 -15.48 19.21
C ILE A 218 -11.33 -16.15 19.77
N CYS A 219 -11.43 -17.41 20.21
CA CYS A 219 -10.29 -18.14 20.72
C CYS A 219 -9.15 -18.21 19.71
N ALA A 220 -9.45 -18.65 18.49
CA ALA A 220 -8.43 -18.84 17.44
C ALA A 220 -7.65 -17.55 17.11
N VAL A 221 -8.37 -16.42 17.03
CA VAL A 221 -7.73 -15.13 16.72
C VAL A 221 -6.98 -14.59 17.95
N LEU A 222 -7.61 -14.62 19.12
CA LEU A 222 -7.04 -13.99 20.30
C LEU A 222 -5.87 -14.78 20.90
N GLU A 223 -5.80 -16.10 20.66
CA GLU A 223 -4.61 -16.89 21.04
C GLU A 223 -3.35 -16.32 20.36
N ILE A 224 -3.48 -15.88 19.10
CA ILE A 224 -2.37 -15.23 18.41
C ILE A 224 -2.15 -13.81 18.96
N CYS A 225 -3.22 -13.04 19.10
CA CYS A 225 -3.15 -11.63 19.55
C CYS A 225 -2.53 -11.51 20.96
N GLU A 226 -2.82 -12.47 21.84
CA GLU A 226 -2.37 -12.43 23.23
C GLU A 226 -0.83 -12.46 23.34
N HIS A 227 -0.13 -13.07 22.38
CA HIS A 227 1.34 -13.08 22.35
C HIS A 227 1.93 -11.68 22.17
N TYR A 228 1.19 -10.81 21.48
CA TYR A 228 1.63 -9.44 21.17
C TYR A 228 0.97 -8.40 22.09
N ASN A 229 0.07 -8.82 22.98
CA ASN A 229 -0.68 -7.96 23.88
C ASN A 229 0.00 -7.89 25.24
N HIS A 230 0.84 -6.89 25.44
CA HIS A 230 1.60 -6.73 26.69
C HIS A 230 0.69 -6.48 27.90
N SER A 231 -0.39 -5.73 27.71
CA SER A 231 -1.32 -5.38 28.81
C SER A 231 -2.22 -6.54 29.21
N LYS A 232 -2.40 -7.54 28.33
CA LYS A 232 -3.39 -8.61 28.45
C LYS A 232 -4.83 -8.12 28.50
N LEU A 233 -5.05 -6.83 28.24
CA LEU A 233 -6.39 -6.22 28.21
C LEU A 233 -6.92 -6.17 26.77
N PHE A 234 -8.19 -6.53 26.62
CA PHE A 234 -8.91 -6.46 25.35
C PHE A 234 -10.12 -5.55 25.51
N GLU A 235 -10.27 -4.55 24.65
CA GLU A 235 -11.52 -3.81 24.58
C GLU A 235 -12.59 -4.64 23.87
N THR A 236 -13.79 -4.72 24.43
CA THR A 236 -14.85 -5.57 23.88
C THR A 236 -16.10 -4.72 23.58
N VAL A 237 -16.54 -4.77 22.31
CA VAL A 237 -17.74 -4.06 21.86
C VAL A 237 -18.60 -4.96 20.99
N GLY A 238 -19.91 -4.66 20.96
CA GLY A 238 -20.86 -5.29 20.09
C GLY A 238 -21.58 -4.28 19.22
N PHE A 239 -22.22 -4.76 18.16
CA PHE A 239 -23.05 -3.92 17.29
C PHE A 239 -24.25 -4.72 16.76
N GLY A 240 -25.30 -4.02 16.38
CA GLY A 240 -26.45 -4.61 15.68
C GLY A 240 -27.52 -5.23 16.57
N ALA A 241 -27.52 -4.93 17.87
CA ALA A 241 -28.51 -5.46 18.81
C ALA A 241 -29.30 -4.35 19.51
N LYS A 242 -30.43 -4.73 20.07
CA LYS A 242 -31.17 -3.89 21.02
C LYS A 242 -30.63 -4.15 22.43
N ILE A 243 -30.27 -3.07 23.12
CA ILE A 243 -29.61 -3.16 24.42
C ILE A 243 -30.55 -2.64 25.53
N PRO A 244 -30.50 -3.28 26.73
CA PRO A 244 -31.30 -2.82 27.87
C PRO A 244 -30.85 -1.44 28.34
N PRO A 245 -31.64 -0.70 29.13
CA PRO A 245 -33.00 -1.07 29.57
C PRO A 245 -34.11 -0.70 28.55
N ALA A 246 -33.80 0.20 27.62
CA ALA A 246 -34.82 0.70 26.66
C ALA A 246 -35.01 -0.22 25.45
N PHE A 247 -34.14 -1.19 25.24
CA PHE A 247 -34.14 -2.09 24.09
C PHE A 247 -34.15 -1.34 22.76
N THR A 248 -33.41 -0.25 22.69
CA THR A 248 -33.13 0.49 21.45
C THR A 248 -31.97 -0.13 20.71
N VAL A 249 -32.00 -0.04 19.37
CA VAL A 249 -30.94 -0.57 18.51
C VAL A 249 -29.66 0.24 18.72
N SER A 250 -28.55 -0.47 18.98
CA SER A 250 -27.24 0.14 19.08
C SER A 250 -26.28 -0.51 18.09
N HIS A 251 -25.46 0.33 17.45
CA HIS A 251 -24.43 -0.10 16.50
C HIS A 251 -23.03 0.04 17.09
N MET A 252 -22.94 0.29 18.40
CA MET A 252 -21.68 0.24 19.12
C MET A 252 -21.99 0.34 20.62
N PHE A 253 -21.64 -0.71 21.38
CA PHE A 253 -21.86 -0.77 22.80
C PHE A 253 -20.84 -1.73 23.44
N PRO A 254 -20.47 -1.53 24.73
CA PRO A 254 -19.60 -2.49 25.41
C PRO A 254 -20.31 -3.81 25.63
N LEU A 255 -19.60 -4.95 25.48
CA LEU A 255 -20.23 -6.26 25.74
C LEU A 255 -20.60 -6.42 27.21
N ARG A 256 -19.89 -5.77 28.12
CA ARG A 256 -20.25 -5.73 29.56
C ARG A 256 -21.30 -4.63 29.79
N LEU A 257 -22.57 -4.98 29.58
CA LEU A 257 -23.68 -4.05 29.73
C LEU A 257 -23.95 -3.63 31.19
N ASN A 258 -23.51 -4.44 32.16
CA ASN A 258 -23.81 -4.21 33.57
C ASN A 258 -22.99 -3.06 34.18
N ASN A 259 -21.77 -2.84 33.72
CA ASN A 259 -20.92 -1.75 34.21
C ASN A 259 -20.38 -0.84 33.10
N PHE A 260 -20.73 -1.14 31.84
CA PHE A 260 -20.30 -0.42 30.64
C PHE A 260 -18.77 -0.35 30.47
N GLU A 261 -18.06 -1.23 31.18
CA GLU A 261 -16.60 -1.33 31.04
C GLU A 261 -16.25 -2.08 29.75
N ARG A 262 -15.41 -1.46 28.92
CA ARG A 262 -15.02 -2.07 27.64
C ARG A 262 -13.86 -3.05 27.79
N SER A 263 -12.95 -2.78 28.74
CA SER A 263 -11.71 -3.56 28.91
C SER A 263 -11.95 -4.80 29.75
N VAL A 264 -11.45 -5.94 29.26
CA VAL A 264 -11.49 -7.22 29.97
C VAL A 264 -10.11 -7.88 29.89
N GLU A 265 -9.80 -8.70 30.87
CA GLU A 265 -8.49 -9.37 30.95
C GLU A 265 -8.53 -10.75 30.29
N GLY A 266 -7.62 -10.98 29.36
CA GLY A 266 -7.38 -12.27 28.73
C GLY A 266 -8.54 -12.74 27.84
N ILE A 267 -8.33 -13.88 27.20
CA ILE A 267 -9.32 -14.50 26.30
C ILE A 267 -10.58 -14.88 27.08
N GLN A 268 -10.40 -15.40 28.30
CA GLN A 268 -11.56 -15.79 29.11
C GLN A 268 -12.46 -14.59 29.44
N GLY A 269 -11.85 -13.43 29.74
CA GLY A 269 -12.63 -12.20 29.97
C GLY A 269 -13.43 -11.78 28.74
N VAL A 270 -12.87 -11.95 27.53
CA VAL A 270 -13.59 -11.67 26.27
C VAL A 270 -14.76 -12.64 26.11
N LEU A 271 -14.56 -13.93 26.33
CA LEU A 271 -15.63 -14.95 26.21
C LEU A 271 -16.75 -14.69 27.22
N ASP A 272 -16.40 -14.34 28.45
CA ASP A 272 -17.41 -14.07 29.51
C ASP A 272 -18.22 -12.80 29.15
N ALA A 273 -17.55 -11.75 28.63
CA ALA A 273 -18.23 -10.53 28.17
C ALA A 273 -19.16 -10.83 26.99
N TYR A 274 -18.69 -11.63 26.02
CA TYR A 274 -19.48 -12.06 24.87
C TYR A 274 -20.71 -12.87 25.32
N ARG A 275 -20.52 -13.89 26.17
CA ARG A 275 -21.62 -14.72 26.70
C ARG A 275 -22.65 -13.86 27.44
N TYR A 276 -22.17 -12.92 28.23
CA TYR A 276 -23.06 -12.00 28.92
C TYR A 276 -23.88 -11.18 27.94
N ALA A 277 -23.23 -10.64 26.89
CA ALA A 277 -23.93 -9.80 25.92
C ALA A 277 -25.02 -10.57 25.16
N ILE A 278 -24.71 -11.79 24.65
CA ILE A 278 -25.69 -12.52 23.80
C ILE A 278 -26.95 -12.95 24.55
N VAL A 279 -26.89 -13.15 25.86
CA VAL A 279 -28.09 -13.52 26.65
C VAL A 279 -28.83 -12.29 27.19
N ASN A 280 -28.20 -11.12 27.23
CA ASN A 280 -28.78 -9.89 27.79
C ASN A 280 -29.15 -8.85 26.72
N THR A 281 -28.94 -9.16 25.44
CA THR A 281 -29.37 -8.31 24.32
C THR A 281 -30.39 -9.03 23.46
N GLN A 282 -31.06 -8.28 22.61
CA GLN A 282 -31.92 -8.86 21.56
C GLN A 282 -31.19 -8.65 20.22
N LEU A 283 -30.81 -9.74 19.58
CA LEU A 283 -30.19 -9.68 18.23
C LEU A 283 -31.19 -8.98 17.30
N TYR A 284 -30.67 -8.03 16.49
CA TYR A 284 -31.57 -7.23 15.66
C TYR A 284 -30.95 -6.88 14.30
N GLY A 285 -30.53 -5.68 14.09
CA GLY A 285 -29.96 -5.19 12.82
C GLY A 285 -30.38 -3.76 12.54
N PRO A 286 -29.92 -3.20 11.42
CA PRO A 286 -29.08 -3.78 10.38
C PRO A 286 -27.64 -3.97 10.83
N THR A 287 -26.86 -4.76 10.06
CA THR A 287 -25.42 -4.91 10.28
C THR A 287 -24.75 -3.60 9.90
N ASN A 288 -24.28 -2.86 10.89
CA ASN A 288 -23.67 -1.55 10.68
C ASN A 288 -22.48 -1.41 11.66
N PHE A 289 -21.28 -1.71 11.18
CA PHE A 289 -20.06 -1.62 11.97
C PHE A 289 -19.32 -0.29 11.80
N ALA A 290 -19.87 0.64 11.01
CA ALA A 290 -19.22 1.94 10.80
C ALA A 290 -19.05 2.76 12.09
N PRO A 291 -20.02 2.78 13.04
CA PRO A 291 -19.80 3.46 14.32
C PRO A 291 -18.63 2.89 15.11
N THR A 292 -18.46 1.57 15.11
CA THR A 292 -17.35 0.89 15.79
C THR A 292 -16.02 1.32 15.18
N ILE A 293 -15.90 1.30 13.83
CA ILE A 293 -14.69 1.72 13.16
C ILE A 293 -14.38 3.19 13.49
N ARG A 294 -15.37 4.09 13.41
CA ARG A 294 -15.15 5.51 13.70
C ARG A 294 -14.65 5.76 15.12
N GLU A 295 -15.19 5.01 16.08
CA GLU A 295 -14.78 5.12 17.49
C GLU A 295 -13.30 4.74 17.65
N PHE A 296 -12.87 3.61 17.06
CA PHE A 296 -11.48 3.19 17.17
C PHE A 296 -10.53 4.09 16.36
N VAL A 297 -10.97 4.64 15.23
CA VAL A 297 -10.21 5.65 14.51
C VAL A 297 -10.02 6.90 15.39
N HIS A 298 -11.09 7.37 16.03
CA HIS A 298 -11.03 8.51 16.94
C HIS A 298 -10.07 8.25 18.11
N LYS A 299 -10.12 7.05 18.69
CA LYS A 299 -9.18 6.64 19.74
C LYS A 299 -7.72 6.67 19.24
N CYS A 300 -7.48 6.12 18.04
CA CYS A 300 -6.13 6.09 17.45
C CYS A 300 -5.59 7.50 17.20
N GLN A 301 -6.45 8.45 16.86
CA GLN A 301 -6.02 9.85 16.67
C GLN A 301 -5.48 10.49 17.95
N GLN A 302 -5.81 9.93 19.12
CA GLN A 302 -5.34 10.39 20.42
C GLN A 302 -4.02 9.73 20.84
N PHE A 303 -3.57 8.71 20.11
CA PHE A 303 -2.30 8.05 20.40
C PHE A 303 -1.12 9.01 20.12
N PRO A 304 -0.02 8.89 20.87
CA PRO A 304 1.19 9.62 20.53
C PRO A 304 1.64 9.28 19.10
N ARG A 305 2.11 10.30 18.36
CA ARG A 305 2.61 10.13 16.99
C ARG A 305 4.09 9.76 16.97
N ASP A 306 4.52 8.98 17.93
CA ASP A 306 5.91 8.55 18.12
C ASP A 306 6.14 7.09 17.71
N GLY A 307 5.11 6.43 17.19
CA GLY A 307 5.21 5.03 16.77
C GLY A 307 5.21 4.03 17.92
N THR A 308 4.81 4.42 19.12
CA THR A 308 4.83 3.53 20.29
C THR A 308 3.57 2.71 20.45
N LYS A 309 2.45 3.12 19.85
CA LYS A 309 1.15 2.45 19.98
C LYS A 309 0.48 2.18 18.66
N TYR A 310 -0.18 1.04 18.54
CA TYR A 310 -0.96 0.66 17.35
C TYR A 310 -2.21 -0.10 17.78
N GLN A 311 -3.36 0.27 17.21
CA GLN A 311 -4.64 -0.37 17.52
C GLN A 311 -4.96 -1.47 16.49
N VAL A 312 -5.23 -2.66 16.97
CA VAL A 312 -5.72 -3.79 16.19
C VAL A 312 -7.16 -4.07 16.61
N CYS A 313 -8.06 -4.14 15.66
CA CYS A 313 -9.48 -4.40 15.95
C CYS A 313 -9.99 -5.58 15.11
N PRO A 314 -9.84 -6.83 15.59
CA PRO A 314 -10.54 -7.96 14.99
C PRO A 314 -12.05 -7.76 15.04
N ASN A 315 -12.68 -7.85 13.88
CA ASN A 315 -14.13 -7.75 13.74
C ASN A 315 -14.68 -9.14 13.41
N PHE A 316 -15.54 -9.65 14.29
CA PHE A 316 -16.17 -10.94 14.13
C PHE A 316 -17.59 -10.73 13.58
N PHE A 317 -17.78 -11.06 12.32
CA PHE A 317 -19.07 -10.97 11.63
C PHE A 317 -19.23 -12.11 10.62
N SER A 318 -20.48 -12.46 10.27
CA SER A 318 -20.82 -13.53 9.32
C SER A 318 -20.91 -13.02 7.88
#